data_b0f955e1dc50df9dbc08ba87df0629a2
#
_entry.id   b0f955e1dc50df9dbc08ba87df0629a2
#
_cell.length_a   1.000
_cell.length_b   1.000
_cell.length_c   1.000
_cell.angle_alpha   90.00
_cell.angle_beta   90.00
_cell.angle_gamma   90.00
#
_symmetry.space_group_name_H-M   'P 1'
#
loop_
_entity.id
_entity.type
_entity.pdbx_description
1 polymer ?
#
loop_
_entity_poly.entity_id
_entity_poly.type
_entity_poly.pdbx_seq_one_letter_code
_entity_poly.pdbx_strand_id
1 'polypeptide(L)'
;MASAGILLIQLGTPDAPTPEALRPYLRRFLSDPRVIDVPAWKWWFILHAFILRTRPARSAEKYRRIWHPVHGSPLLYWTRRQAELLQQMLPRVPVRFGMQIGNPPLGKVLNELIRTGVDRLIVLPMYPQYSATTTASAMDALFSALKEQRRVPALRIVPPYYNHPAYIDAVTAVIRDQLARLSWQPEHFLFSFHGIPKRYAQAGDPYATHVKRTTAELVSRLGWPRHQWTQTFQSLFGRDVWLKPYTEDKLKELARAGIKRVFVAMPGFTADCLETLDEIGFEARETFRHAGGQELHACPCLNDHPKWIEAMRTIIADEGSGWLS
;
A
#
# COMPACT_ATOMS: atom_id res chain seq x y z
N MET A 1 30.96 12.11 13.50
CA MET A 1 30.26 12.59 12.26
C MET A 1 28.78 12.30 12.45
N ALA A 2 27.91 13.17 11.93
CA ALA A 2 26.46 12.95 11.94
C ALA A 2 26.13 11.69 11.13
N SER A 3 25.35 10.78 11.71
CA SER A 3 25.02 9.50 11.10
C SER A 3 23.60 9.53 10.53
N ALA A 4 23.49 9.36 9.21
CA ALA A 4 22.19 9.25 8.57
C ALA A 4 21.64 7.82 8.70
N GLY A 5 20.32 7.71 8.75
CA GLY A 5 19.58 6.45 8.71
C GLY A 5 18.31 6.57 7.86
N ILE A 6 17.80 5.45 7.41
CA ILE A 6 16.58 5.36 6.59
C ILE A 6 15.55 4.50 7.32
N LEU A 7 14.32 5.02 7.39
CA LEU A 7 13.18 4.33 7.98
C LEU A 7 12.06 4.21 6.94
N LEU A 8 11.76 2.98 6.53
CA LEU A 8 10.57 2.68 5.75
C LEU A 8 9.38 2.51 6.68
N ILE A 9 8.25 3.16 6.41
CA ILE A 9 7.03 3.02 7.22
C ILE A 9 5.95 2.35 6.38
N GLN A 10 5.46 1.20 6.87
CA GLN A 10 4.37 0.44 6.26
C GLN A 10 3.20 0.31 7.23
N LEU A 11 1.99 0.09 6.71
CA LEU A 11 0.77 -0.06 7.51
C LEU A 11 0.90 -1.16 8.56
N GLY A 12 1.30 -2.32 8.11
CA GLY A 12 1.41 -3.49 8.96
C GLY A 12 0.36 -4.56 8.68
N THR A 13 0.42 -5.60 9.47
CA THR A 13 -0.34 -6.84 9.26
C THR A 13 -0.54 -7.55 10.61
N PRO A 14 -1.56 -8.41 10.77
CA PRO A 14 -1.68 -9.25 11.96
C PRO A 14 -0.50 -10.23 12.07
N ASP A 15 -0.22 -10.70 13.27
CA ASP A 15 0.87 -11.65 13.54
C ASP A 15 0.57 -13.07 13.06
N ALA A 16 -0.73 -13.41 12.92
CA ALA A 16 -1.20 -14.71 12.43
C ALA A 16 -2.57 -14.57 11.74
N PRO A 17 -2.94 -15.50 10.85
CA PRO A 17 -4.23 -15.49 10.17
C PRO A 17 -5.33 -16.12 11.04
N THR A 18 -5.42 -15.70 12.32
CA THR A 18 -6.39 -16.19 13.29
C THR A 18 -7.25 -15.06 13.85
N PRO A 19 -8.49 -15.34 14.29
CA PRO A 19 -9.36 -14.32 14.87
C PRO A 19 -8.74 -13.61 16.08
N GLU A 20 -7.93 -14.32 16.88
CA GLU A 20 -7.25 -13.80 18.07
C GLU A 20 -6.21 -12.75 17.69
N ALA A 21 -5.39 -13.02 16.67
CA ALA A 21 -4.38 -12.07 16.17
C ALA A 21 -5.01 -10.91 15.38
N LEU A 22 -6.11 -11.17 14.67
CA LEU A 22 -6.83 -10.14 13.91
C LEU A 22 -7.55 -9.12 14.80
N ARG A 23 -8.05 -9.54 15.96
CA ARG A 23 -8.81 -8.64 16.84
C ARG A 23 -8.01 -7.44 17.33
N PRO A 24 -6.81 -7.59 17.91
CA PRO A 24 -5.97 -6.43 18.30
C PRO A 24 -5.52 -5.61 17.10
N TYR A 25 -5.19 -6.25 15.97
CA TYR A 25 -4.82 -5.56 14.73
C TYR A 25 -5.97 -4.67 14.23
N LEU A 26 -7.17 -5.22 14.05
CA LEU A 26 -8.35 -4.48 13.61
C LEU A 26 -8.76 -3.39 14.61
N ARG A 27 -8.62 -3.64 15.92
CA ARG A 27 -8.89 -2.63 16.93
C ARG A 27 -7.96 -1.41 16.74
N ARG A 28 -6.66 -1.60 16.57
CA ARG A 28 -5.70 -0.50 16.36
C ARG A 28 -5.98 0.22 15.04
N PHE A 29 -6.16 -0.51 13.95
CA PHE A 29 -6.42 0.05 12.63
C PHE A 29 -7.70 0.90 12.58
N LEU A 30 -8.80 0.36 13.12
CA LEU A 30 -10.10 1.02 13.09
C LEU A 30 -10.29 2.06 14.22
N SER A 31 -9.34 2.18 15.14
CA SER A 31 -9.32 3.26 16.14
C SER A 31 -8.56 4.49 15.68
N ASP A 32 -7.93 4.45 14.50
CA ASP A 32 -7.23 5.60 13.95
C ASP A 32 -8.25 6.64 13.44
N PRO A 33 -8.24 7.88 14.02
CA PRO A 33 -9.18 8.93 13.61
C PRO A 33 -8.92 9.43 12.17
N ARG A 34 -7.72 9.19 11.61
CA ARG A 34 -7.42 9.47 10.20
C ARG A 34 -8.12 8.50 9.27
N VAL A 35 -8.29 7.25 9.72
CA VAL A 35 -8.96 6.19 8.93
C VAL A 35 -10.47 6.27 9.08
N ILE A 36 -10.93 6.48 10.31
CA ILE A 36 -12.36 6.52 10.67
C ILE A 36 -12.70 7.89 11.24
N ASP A 37 -13.25 8.75 10.39
CA ASP A 37 -13.70 10.09 10.74
C ASP A 37 -15.17 10.06 11.21
N VAL A 38 -15.37 9.53 12.42
CA VAL A 38 -16.65 9.44 13.13
C VAL A 38 -16.42 9.87 14.57
N PRO A 39 -17.36 10.56 15.25
CA PRO A 39 -17.21 10.92 16.65
C PRO A 39 -16.78 9.73 17.52
N ALA A 40 -15.67 9.89 18.25
CA ALA A 40 -14.95 8.80 18.93
C ALA A 40 -15.84 7.92 19.82
N TRP A 41 -16.78 8.53 20.58
CA TRP A 41 -17.68 7.79 21.47
C TRP A 41 -18.67 6.89 20.73
N LYS A 42 -19.23 7.37 19.59
CA LYS A 42 -20.13 6.57 18.73
C LYS A 42 -19.37 5.42 18.10
N TRP A 43 -18.18 5.73 17.59
CA TRP A 43 -17.35 4.74 16.94
C TRP A 43 -16.84 3.67 17.92
N TRP A 44 -16.43 4.08 19.11
CA TRP A 44 -16.00 3.13 20.16
C TRP A 44 -17.05 2.06 20.41
N PHE A 45 -18.32 2.46 20.56
CA PHE A 45 -19.40 1.51 20.79
C PHE A 45 -19.59 0.55 19.59
N ILE A 46 -19.64 1.09 18.36
CA ILE A 46 -19.79 0.29 17.12
C ILE A 46 -18.63 -0.69 16.98
N LEU A 47 -17.41 -0.22 17.19
CA LEU A 47 -16.19 -1.01 17.08
C LEU A 47 -16.21 -2.19 18.05
N HIS A 48 -16.46 -1.95 19.35
CA HIS A 48 -16.35 -2.97 20.38
C HIS A 48 -17.58 -3.88 20.47
N ALA A 49 -18.78 -3.35 20.29
CA ALA A 49 -20.00 -4.12 20.40
C ALA A 49 -20.28 -5.02 19.18
N PHE A 50 -19.87 -4.57 17.98
CA PHE A 50 -20.24 -5.27 16.74
C PHE A 50 -19.01 -5.71 15.92
N ILE A 51 -18.14 -4.77 15.54
CA ILE A 51 -17.09 -5.04 14.54
C ILE A 51 -16.07 -6.04 15.07
N LEU A 52 -15.53 -5.83 16.26
CA LEU A 52 -14.52 -6.73 16.85
C LEU A 52 -15.05 -8.09 17.29
N ARG A 53 -16.36 -8.29 17.27
CA ARG A 53 -16.98 -9.61 17.55
C ARG A 53 -17.09 -10.46 16.28
N THR A 54 -17.36 -9.87 15.13
CA THR A 54 -17.70 -10.59 13.89
C THR A 54 -16.61 -10.51 12.82
N ARG A 55 -15.98 -9.34 12.64
CA ARG A 55 -15.01 -9.11 11.57
C ARG A 55 -13.71 -9.90 11.71
N PRO A 56 -13.15 -10.16 12.92
CA PRO A 56 -11.90 -10.92 13.04
C PRO A 56 -11.97 -12.32 12.41
N ALA A 57 -13.05 -13.06 12.60
CA ALA A 57 -13.19 -14.39 12.00
C ALA A 57 -13.22 -14.32 10.46
N ARG A 58 -14.04 -13.43 9.90
CA ARG A 58 -14.13 -13.24 8.43
C ARG A 58 -12.80 -12.77 7.83
N SER A 59 -12.11 -11.85 8.50
CA SER A 59 -10.79 -11.38 8.03
C SER A 59 -9.74 -12.50 8.15
N ALA A 60 -9.80 -13.35 9.19
CA ALA A 60 -8.88 -14.47 9.34
C ALA A 60 -8.99 -15.47 8.17
N GLU A 61 -10.19 -15.70 7.64
CA GLU A 61 -10.40 -16.56 6.46
C GLU A 61 -9.70 -15.99 5.23
N LYS A 62 -9.84 -14.67 4.99
CA LYS A 62 -9.17 -13.97 3.89
C LYS A 62 -7.65 -14.03 4.05
N TYR A 63 -7.14 -13.76 5.25
CA TYR A 63 -5.71 -13.84 5.54
C TYR A 63 -5.15 -15.26 5.35
N ARG A 64 -5.89 -16.32 5.72
CA ARG A 64 -5.46 -17.73 5.50
C ARG A 64 -5.25 -18.05 4.03
N ARG A 65 -6.06 -17.48 3.12
CA ARG A 65 -5.91 -17.71 1.67
C ARG A 65 -4.60 -17.16 1.11
N ILE A 66 -4.09 -16.07 1.68
CA ILE A 66 -2.87 -15.41 1.20
C ILE A 66 -1.64 -15.69 2.07
N TRP A 67 -1.83 -16.36 3.21
CA TRP A 67 -0.75 -16.58 4.18
C TRP A 67 0.25 -17.60 3.68
N HIS A 68 1.52 -17.18 3.53
CA HIS A 68 2.55 -18.11 3.09
C HIS A 68 3.00 -19.01 4.26
N PRO A 69 3.08 -20.36 4.08
CA PRO A 69 3.37 -21.29 5.17
C PRO A 69 4.74 -21.07 5.82
N VAL A 70 5.73 -20.56 5.07
CA VAL A 70 7.10 -20.29 5.56
C VAL A 70 7.30 -18.82 5.90
N HIS A 71 6.79 -17.90 5.07
CA HIS A 71 7.09 -16.47 5.15
C HIS A 71 6.01 -15.66 5.89
N GLY A 72 4.88 -16.28 6.19
CA GLY A 72 3.78 -15.61 6.88
C GLY A 72 3.06 -14.59 6.00
N SER A 73 2.81 -13.40 6.55
CA SER A 73 2.15 -12.31 5.83
C SER A 73 2.95 -11.84 4.63
N PRO A 74 2.36 -11.78 3.41
CA PRO A 74 3.01 -11.23 2.22
C PRO A 74 3.51 -9.80 2.42
N LEU A 75 2.70 -8.93 3.04
CA LEU A 75 3.08 -7.54 3.28
C LEU A 75 4.33 -7.43 4.14
N LEU A 76 4.43 -8.22 5.22
CA LEU A 76 5.62 -8.24 6.08
C LEU A 76 6.83 -8.79 5.35
N TYR A 77 6.66 -9.88 4.62
CA TYR A 77 7.72 -10.53 3.85
C TYR A 77 8.32 -9.57 2.82
N TRP A 78 7.49 -8.97 1.98
CA TRP A 78 7.96 -8.08 0.92
C TRP A 78 8.56 -6.79 1.48
N THR A 79 7.96 -6.20 2.52
CA THR A 79 8.54 -5.01 3.16
C THR A 79 9.92 -5.30 3.74
N ARG A 80 10.11 -6.46 4.36
CA ARG A 80 11.43 -6.92 4.85
C ARG A 80 12.43 -7.07 3.71
N ARG A 81 12.04 -7.75 2.61
CA ARG A 81 12.87 -7.92 1.43
C ARG A 81 13.28 -6.59 0.81
N GLN A 82 12.35 -5.65 0.70
CA GLN A 82 12.64 -4.29 0.23
C GLN A 82 13.70 -3.59 1.10
N ALA A 83 13.55 -3.65 2.42
CA ALA A 83 14.53 -3.07 3.34
C ALA A 83 15.91 -3.75 3.25
N GLU A 84 15.95 -5.08 3.15
CA GLU A 84 17.19 -5.85 3.01
C GLU A 84 17.93 -5.53 1.70
N LEU A 85 17.21 -5.48 0.58
CA LEU A 85 17.80 -5.17 -0.71
C LEU A 85 18.27 -3.72 -0.79
N LEU A 86 17.49 -2.79 -0.25
CA LEU A 86 17.89 -1.40 -0.15
C LEU A 86 19.13 -1.23 0.78
N GLN A 87 19.21 -1.98 1.88
CA GLN A 87 20.39 -2.00 2.75
C GLN A 87 21.66 -2.49 2.02
N GLN A 88 21.51 -3.46 1.11
CA GLN A 88 22.64 -3.94 0.28
C GLN A 88 23.13 -2.83 -0.68
N MET A 89 22.21 -2.01 -1.22
CA MET A 89 22.57 -0.88 -2.06
C MET A 89 23.15 0.32 -1.29
N LEU A 90 22.88 0.39 0.02
CA LEU A 90 23.31 1.47 0.91
C LEU A 90 24.05 0.91 2.14
N PRO A 91 25.22 0.24 1.96
CA PRO A 91 25.86 -0.55 3.03
C PRO A 91 26.33 0.29 4.23
N ARG A 92 26.55 1.60 4.03
CA ARG A 92 27.04 2.51 5.08
C ARG A 92 25.92 3.23 5.84
N VAL A 93 24.67 3.15 5.36
CA VAL A 93 23.51 3.85 5.93
C VAL A 93 22.55 2.79 6.47
N PRO A 94 22.26 2.75 7.78
CA PRO A 94 21.32 1.78 8.31
C PRO A 94 19.92 1.99 7.71
N VAL A 95 19.38 0.96 7.07
CA VAL A 95 18.03 0.90 6.54
C VAL A 95 17.19 -0.01 7.44
N ARG A 96 16.07 0.49 7.92
CA ARG A 96 15.13 -0.28 8.74
C ARG A 96 13.71 -0.02 8.24
N PHE A 97 12.80 -0.94 8.58
CA PHE A 97 11.37 -0.73 8.36
C PHE A 97 10.61 -0.89 9.67
N GLY A 98 9.55 -0.13 9.82
CA GLY A 98 8.63 -0.21 10.96
C GLY A 98 7.19 -0.29 10.49
N MET A 99 6.39 -1.08 11.21
CA MET A 99 4.96 -1.19 10.99
C MET A 99 4.21 -0.21 11.90
N GLN A 100 3.23 0.53 11.33
CA GLN A 100 2.33 1.35 12.14
C GLN A 100 1.52 0.47 13.09
N ILE A 101 1.12 -0.71 12.60
CA ILE A 101 0.32 -1.69 13.34
C ILE A 101 0.92 -3.08 13.15
N GLY A 102 1.26 -3.76 14.24
CA GLY A 102 1.89 -5.08 14.18
C GLY A 102 3.41 -5.03 14.39
N ASN A 103 4.11 -6.00 13.85
CA ASN A 103 5.53 -6.24 14.09
C ASN A 103 6.39 -6.11 12.81
N PRO A 104 7.62 -5.52 12.90
CA PRO A 104 8.17 -4.82 14.07
C PRO A 104 7.50 -3.46 14.30
N PRO A 105 7.17 -3.11 15.56
CA PRO A 105 6.51 -1.84 15.86
C PRO A 105 7.40 -0.64 15.50
N LEU A 106 6.82 0.37 14.86
CA LEU A 106 7.53 1.58 14.42
C LEU A 106 8.36 2.24 15.54
N GLY A 107 7.78 2.40 16.72
CA GLY A 107 8.47 3.04 17.85
C GLY A 107 9.69 2.25 18.34
N LYS A 108 9.64 0.92 18.33
CA LYS A 108 10.78 0.06 18.66
C LYS A 108 11.91 0.24 17.66
N VAL A 109 11.59 0.18 16.37
CA VAL A 109 12.57 0.32 15.28
C VAL A 109 13.21 1.70 15.29
N LEU A 110 12.41 2.76 15.50
CA LEU A 110 12.91 4.12 15.64
C LEU A 110 13.90 4.25 16.82
N ASN A 111 13.55 3.69 17.98
CA ASN A 111 14.42 3.69 19.14
C ASN A 111 15.75 2.96 18.86
N GLU A 112 15.70 1.81 18.19
CA GLU A 112 16.92 1.06 17.79
C GLU A 112 17.80 1.93 16.87
N LEU A 113 17.26 2.59 15.86
CA LEU A 113 18.01 3.51 14.99
C LEU A 113 18.67 4.65 15.76
N ILE A 114 17.95 5.30 16.66
CA ILE A 114 18.49 6.40 17.50
C ILE A 114 19.62 5.90 18.41
N ARG A 115 19.47 4.70 18.99
CA ARG A 115 20.51 4.10 19.86
C ARG A 115 21.78 3.70 19.11
N THR A 116 21.70 3.43 17.81
CA THR A 116 22.90 3.19 16.98
C THR A 116 23.63 4.48 16.58
N GLY A 117 23.17 5.64 17.03
CA GLY A 117 23.81 6.92 16.78
C GLY A 117 23.25 7.72 15.61
N VAL A 118 22.16 7.25 14.98
CA VAL A 118 21.47 8.01 13.92
C VAL A 118 20.95 9.32 14.49
N ASP A 119 21.36 10.45 13.88
CA ASP A 119 20.95 11.80 14.22
C ASP A 119 20.32 12.55 13.05
N ARG A 120 20.29 11.92 11.87
CA ARG A 120 19.62 12.38 10.64
C ARG A 120 18.78 11.22 10.09
N LEU A 121 17.47 11.34 10.11
CA LEU A 121 16.57 10.27 9.70
C LEU A 121 15.81 10.66 8.45
N ILE A 122 15.98 9.88 7.38
CA ILE A 122 15.17 9.98 6.16
C ILE A 122 14.06 8.95 6.27
N VAL A 123 12.83 9.40 6.17
CA VAL A 123 11.63 8.57 6.34
C VAL A 123 10.93 8.42 4.99
N LEU A 124 10.75 7.18 4.55
CA LEU A 124 9.97 6.85 3.36
C LEU A 124 8.66 6.16 3.75
N PRO A 125 7.52 6.87 3.69
CA PRO A 125 6.22 6.21 3.77
C PRO A 125 6.02 5.33 2.54
N MET A 126 5.63 4.07 2.73
CA MET A 126 5.46 3.12 1.63
C MET A 126 4.13 3.30 0.87
N TYR A 127 3.67 4.56 0.80
CA TYR A 127 2.44 5.00 0.13
C TYR A 127 2.79 6.04 -0.94
N PRO A 128 2.78 5.66 -2.23
CA PRO A 128 3.15 6.59 -3.31
C PRO A 128 2.23 7.81 -3.39
N GLN A 129 0.91 7.58 -3.24
CA GLN A 129 -0.12 8.60 -3.24
C GLN A 129 -0.42 9.02 -1.80
N TYR A 130 -0.44 10.33 -1.54
CA TYR A 130 -0.86 10.83 -0.23
C TYR A 130 -2.35 10.63 -0.02
N SER A 131 -2.71 10.19 1.17
CA SER A 131 -4.02 10.37 1.78
C SER A 131 -3.84 10.62 3.28
N ALA A 132 -4.80 11.32 3.88
CA ALA A 132 -4.85 11.45 5.33
C ALA A 132 -4.92 10.07 6.02
N THR A 133 -5.59 9.11 5.38
CA THR A 133 -5.77 7.74 5.90
C THR A 133 -4.50 6.88 5.85
N THR A 134 -3.47 7.30 5.12
CA THR A 134 -2.21 6.56 4.93
C THR A 134 -1.01 7.38 5.39
N THR A 135 -0.58 8.33 4.56
CA THR A 135 0.65 9.10 4.83
C THR A 135 0.53 9.93 6.10
N ALA A 136 -0.59 10.64 6.32
CA ALA A 136 -0.74 11.41 7.55
C ALA A 136 -0.86 10.52 8.80
N SER A 137 -1.58 9.40 8.70
CA SER A 137 -1.63 8.39 9.78
C SER A 137 -0.24 7.85 10.13
N ALA A 138 0.59 7.55 9.10
CA ALA A 138 1.98 7.13 9.30
C ALA A 138 2.82 8.20 10.00
N MET A 139 2.61 9.48 9.65
CA MET A 139 3.29 10.60 10.30
C MET A 139 2.84 10.78 11.75
N ASP A 140 1.54 10.67 12.04
CA ASP A 140 1.04 10.72 13.42
C ASP A 140 1.68 9.62 14.28
N ALA A 141 1.82 8.40 13.75
CA ALA A 141 2.49 7.30 14.44
C ALA A 141 3.99 7.59 14.66
N LEU A 142 4.69 8.13 13.65
CA LEU A 142 6.09 8.53 13.76
C LEU A 142 6.28 9.63 14.82
N PHE A 143 5.49 10.69 14.76
CA PHE A 143 5.61 11.80 15.70
C PHE A 143 5.23 11.39 17.13
N SER A 144 4.27 10.48 17.28
CA SER A 144 3.95 9.90 18.59
C SER A 144 5.14 9.14 19.17
N ALA A 145 5.82 8.33 18.34
CA ALA A 145 7.01 7.60 18.77
C ALA A 145 8.20 8.53 19.08
N LEU A 146 8.36 9.64 18.35
CA LEU A 146 9.40 10.63 18.59
C LEU A 146 9.21 11.41 19.88
N LYS A 147 7.95 11.68 20.29
CA LYS A 147 7.66 12.36 21.57
C LYS A 147 8.16 11.57 22.79
N GLU A 148 8.31 10.27 22.67
CA GLU A 148 8.85 9.41 23.74
C GLU A 148 10.38 9.44 23.81
N GLN A 149 11.08 10.05 22.82
CA GLN A 149 12.52 10.07 22.76
C GLN A 149 13.12 11.31 23.42
N ARG A 150 14.17 11.11 24.21
CA ARG A 150 14.99 12.22 24.76
C ARG A 150 15.80 12.94 23.67
N ARG A 151 16.31 12.16 22.71
CA ARG A 151 17.07 12.64 21.57
C ARG A 151 16.24 12.44 20.32
N VAL A 152 15.85 13.53 19.67
CA VAL A 152 15.10 13.51 18.42
C VAL A 152 16.08 13.77 17.26
N PRO A 153 16.22 12.88 16.28
CA PRO A 153 17.04 13.12 15.10
C PRO A 153 16.44 14.23 14.24
N ALA A 154 17.29 14.87 13.42
CA ALA A 154 16.78 15.70 12.34
C ALA A 154 16.00 14.83 11.34
N LEU A 155 14.87 15.34 10.83
CA LEU A 155 13.97 14.56 9.96
C LEU A 155 13.93 15.12 8.56
N ARG A 156 13.95 14.24 7.58
CA ARG A 156 13.48 14.46 6.21
C ARG A 156 12.46 13.39 5.88
N ILE A 157 11.28 13.81 5.49
CA ILE A 157 10.18 12.92 5.13
C ILE A 157 10.01 13.01 3.64
N VAL A 158 10.19 11.89 2.96
CA VAL A 158 10.01 11.81 1.50
C VAL A 158 8.57 12.24 1.17
N PRO A 159 8.39 13.26 0.33
CA PRO A 159 7.06 13.70 -0.10
C PRO A 159 6.37 12.60 -0.93
N PRO A 160 5.05 12.71 -1.15
CA PRO A 160 4.33 11.77 -2.00
C PRO A 160 4.97 11.65 -3.38
N TYR A 161 5.37 10.44 -3.75
CA TYR A 161 6.14 10.16 -4.97
C TYR A 161 5.30 9.55 -6.10
N TYR A 162 4.00 9.81 -6.07
CA TYR A 162 2.98 9.28 -6.98
C TYR A 162 3.24 9.52 -8.47
N ASN A 163 4.03 10.52 -8.83
CA ASN A 163 4.44 10.87 -10.19
C ASN A 163 5.97 10.93 -10.37
N HIS A 164 6.72 10.45 -9.39
CA HIS A 164 8.18 10.42 -9.50
C HIS A 164 8.61 9.50 -10.64
N PRO A 165 9.49 9.95 -11.57
CA PRO A 165 9.85 9.16 -12.75
C PRO A 165 10.34 7.75 -12.43
N ALA A 166 11.21 7.60 -11.43
CA ALA A 166 11.74 6.29 -11.04
C ALA A 166 10.65 5.34 -10.53
N TYR A 167 9.64 5.84 -9.77
CA TYR A 167 8.50 5.05 -9.34
C TYR A 167 7.63 4.64 -10.53
N ILE A 168 7.32 5.55 -11.44
CA ILE A 168 6.52 5.26 -12.64
C ILE A 168 7.23 4.25 -13.53
N ASP A 169 8.55 4.37 -13.70
CA ASP A 169 9.36 3.42 -14.47
C ASP A 169 9.37 2.03 -13.83
N ALA A 170 9.46 1.94 -12.49
CA ALA A 170 9.40 0.68 -11.78
C ALA A 170 8.05 -0.03 -11.95
N VAL A 171 6.92 0.70 -11.79
CA VAL A 171 5.58 0.13 -12.01
C VAL A 171 5.42 -0.31 -13.46
N THR A 172 5.88 0.51 -14.41
CA THR A 172 5.85 0.19 -15.85
C THR A 172 6.64 -1.07 -16.16
N ALA A 173 7.81 -1.25 -15.54
CA ALA A 173 8.64 -2.44 -15.73
C ALA A 173 7.91 -3.70 -15.23
N VAL A 174 7.35 -3.67 -14.02
CA VAL A 174 6.58 -4.81 -13.48
C VAL A 174 5.41 -5.16 -14.40
N ILE A 175 4.65 -4.17 -14.88
CA ILE A 175 3.53 -4.40 -15.79
C ILE A 175 4.02 -5.05 -17.09
N ARG A 176 5.08 -4.55 -17.71
CA ARG A 176 5.65 -5.10 -18.95
C ARG A 176 6.15 -6.54 -18.76
N ASP A 177 6.85 -6.81 -17.66
CA ASP A 177 7.36 -8.15 -17.35
C ASP A 177 6.22 -9.14 -17.15
N GLN A 178 5.12 -8.73 -16.54
CA GLN A 178 3.95 -9.57 -16.36
C GLN A 178 3.22 -9.81 -17.69
N LEU A 179 3.05 -8.79 -18.51
CA LEU A 179 2.44 -8.92 -19.84
C LEU A 179 3.24 -9.86 -20.75
N ALA A 180 4.57 -9.80 -20.69
CA ALA A 180 5.44 -10.69 -21.46
C ALA A 180 5.34 -12.17 -21.06
N ARG A 181 4.87 -12.47 -19.85
CA ARG A 181 4.67 -13.83 -19.32
C ARG A 181 3.30 -14.42 -19.61
N LEU A 182 2.33 -13.59 -20.03
CA LEU A 182 0.99 -14.05 -20.34
C LEU A 182 0.98 -14.83 -21.68
N SER A 183 0.29 -15.97 -21.70
CA SER A 183 0.02 -16.75 -22.90
C SER A 183 -1.15 -16.19 -23.72
N TRP A 184 -1.78 -15.10 -23.28
CA TRP A 184 -2.92 -14.46 -23.90
C TRP A 184 -2.80 -12.94 -23.84
N GLN A 185 -3.52 -12.22 -24.72
CA GLN A 185 -3.52 -10.76 -24.75
C GLN A 185 -4.71 -10.21 -23.96
N PRO A 186 -4.48 -9.27 -23.01
CA PRO A 186 -5.56 -8.54 -22.37
C PRO A 186 -6.36 -7.71 -23.38
N GLU A 187 -7.68 -7.72 -23.23
CA GLU A 187 -8.61 -6.90 -24.02
C GLU A 187 -8.88 -5.57 -23.33
N HIS A 188 -8.73 -5.53 -21.99
CA HIS A 188 -8.87 -4.32 -21.19
C HIS A 188 -7.94 -4.33 -20.00
N PHE A 189 -7.48 -3.12 -19.60
CA PHE A 189 -6.57 -2.89 -18.49
C PHE A 189 -7.26 -2.10 -17.39
N LEU A 190 -7.16 -2.54 -16.14
CA LEU A 190 -7.62 -1.78 -14.99
C LEU A 190 -6.42 -1.31 -14.15
N PHE A 191 -6.45 -0.04 -13.75
CA PHE A 191 -5.62 0.49 -12.67
C PHE A 191 -6.50 0.60 -11.43
N SER A 192 -6.40 -0.38 -10.53
CA SER A 192 -7.20 -0.44 -9.31
C SER A 192 -6.42 0.16 -8.14
N PHE A 193 -7.01 1.12 -7.45
CA PHE A 193 -6.46 1.76 -6.27
C PHE A 193 -7.38 1.53 -5.07
N HIS A 194 -6.84 1.57 -3.86
CA HIS A 194 -7.70 1.57 -2.69
C HIS A 194 -8.60 2.80 -2.71
N GLY A 195 -9.90 2.61 -2.50
CA GLY A 195 -10.85 3.71 -2.43
C GLY A 195 -10.69 4.54 -1.16
N ILE A 196 -11.20 5.76 -1.19
CA ILE A 196 -11.48 6.57 0.00
C ILE A 196 -12.90 7.13 -0.09
N PRO A 197 -13.56 7.46 1.04
CA PRO A 197 -14.83 8.18 1.02
C PRO A 197 -14.73 9.49 0.22
N LYS A 198 -15.72 9.74 -0.63
CA LYS A 198 -15.76 10.95 -1.47
C LYS A 198 -15.67 12.23 -0.62
N ARG A 199 -16.24 12.22 0.59
CA ARG A 199 -16.18 13.35 1.52
C ARG A 199 -14.76 13.72 1.94
N TYR A 200 -13.80 12.76 1.98
CA TYR A 200 -12.40 13.07 2.29
C TYR A 200 -11.76 13.89 1.17
N ALA A 201 -11.98 13.50 -0.08
CA ALA A 201 -11.51 14.29 -1.22
C ALA A 201 -12.16 15.68 -1.26
N GLN A 202 -13.44 15.80 -0.92
CA GLN A 202 -14.15 17.07 -0.81
C GLN A 202 -13.63 17.94 0.34
N ALA A 203 -13.11 17.33 1.40
CA ALA A 203 -12.47 18.01 2.54
C ALA A 203 -11.01 18.38 2.28
N GLY A 204 -10.48 18.16 1.07
CA GLY A 204 -9.15 18.58 0.66
C GLY A 204 -8.08 17.47 0.62
N ASP A 205 -8.45 16.18 0.81
CA ASP A 205 -7.50 15.09 0.62
C ASP A 205 -7.12 14.99 -0.88
N PRO A 206 -5.83 15.12 -1.24
CA PRO A 206 -5.41 15.18 -2.64
C PRO A 206 -5.35 13.81 -3.33
N TYR A 207 -5.71 12.72 -2.65
CA TYR A 207 -5.56 11.35 -3.11
C TYR A 207 -6.11 11.12 -4.52
N ALA A 208 -7.34 11.58 -4.79
CA ALA A 208 -7.96 11.42 -6.11
C ALA A 208 -7.13 12.06 -7.23
N THR A 209 -6.51 13.21 -6.96
CA THR A 209 -5.62 13.90 -7.91
C THR A 209 -4.32 13.14 -8.11
N HIS A 210 -3.71 12.62 -7.04
CA HIS A 210 -2.50 11.81 -7.10
C HIS A 210 -2.73 10.51 -7.90
N VAL A 211 -3.82 9.81 -7.62
CA VAL A 211 -4.21 8.60 -8.36
C VAL A 211 -4.40 8.89 -9.85
N LYS A 212 -5.12 9.96 -10.18
CA LYS A 212 -5.32 10.38 -11.58
C LYS A 212 -3.99 10.67 -12.28
N ARG A 213 -3.06 11.35 -11.59
CA ARG A 213 -1.74 11.67 -12.15
C ARG A 213 -0.89 10.41 -12.35
N THR A 214 -0.82 9.53 -11.34
CA THR A 214 -0.14 8.22 -11.47
C THR A 214 -0.64 7.47 -12.70
N THR A 215 -1.97 7.36 -12.86
CA THR A 215 -2.57 6.67 -13.99
C THR A 215 -2.18 7.31 -15.33
N ALA A 216 -2.21 8.63 -15.41
CA ALA A 216 -1.84 9.35 -16.63
C ALA A 216 -0.38 9.12 -17.02
N GLU A 217 0.55 9.14 -16.06
CA GLU A 217 1.97 8.86 -16.30
C GLU A 217 2.19 7.41 -16.76
N LEU A 218 1.53 6.45 -16.11
CA LEU A 218 1.64 5.03 -16.48
C LEU A 218 1.09 4.77 -17.90
N VAL A 219 -0.08 5.30 -18.22
CA VAL A 219 -0.68 5.16 -19.55
C VAL A 219 0.21 5.76 -20.62
N SER A 220 0.78 6.93 -20.36
CA SER A 220 1.74 7.56 -21.26
C SER A 220 2.97 6.69 -21.53
N ARG A 221 3.54 6.05 -20.47
CA ARG A 221 4.70 5.14 -20.59
C ARG A 221 4.38 3.81 -21.24
N LEU A 222 3.16 3.30 -21.07
CA LEU A 222 2.69 2.03 -21.62
C LEU A 222 2.18 2.18 -23.06
N GLY A 223 1.79 3.40 -23.47
CA GLY A 223 1.26 3.66 -24.81
C GLY A 223 -0.15 3.10 -25.03
N TRP A 224 -0.94 2.90 -23.97
CA TRP A 224 -2.27 2.32 -24.10
C TRP A 224 -3.31 3.34 -24.56
N PRO A 225 -4.10 3.03 -25.61
CA PRO A 225 -5.15 3.92 -26.08
C PRO A 225 -6.29 4.04 -25.07
N ARG A 226 -6.95 5.21 -25.05
CA ARG A 226 -7.93 5.59 -24.02
C ARG A 226 -9.06 4.57 -23.82
N HIS A 227 -9.48 3.89 -24.87
CA HIS A 227 -10.58 2.93 -24.83
C HIS A 227 -10.20 1.57 -24.20
N GLN A 228 -8.90 1.28 -24.06
CA GLN A 228 -8.42 0.00 -23.53
C GLN A 228 -8.15 -0.01 -22.03
N TRP A 229 -8.30 1.10 -21.33
CA TRP A 229 -8.01 1.14 -19.89
C TRP A 229 -9.04 1.93 -19.10
N THR A 230 -9.15 1.58 -17.82
CA THR A 230 -9.98 2.31 -16.85
C THR A 230 -9.28 2.37 -15.51
N GLN A 231 -9.27 3.56 -14.88
CA GLN A 231 -8.90 3.73 -13.48
C GLN A 231 -10.10 3.41 -12.60
N THR A 232 -9.92 2.60 -11.57
CA THR A 232 -10.97 2.13 -10.67
C THR A 232 -10.54 2.18 -9.21
N PHE A 233 -11.49 1.99 -8.29
CA PHE A 233 -11.26 1.95 -6.86
C PHE A 233 -11.84 0.67 -6.24
N GLN A 234 -11.08 0.06 -5.33
CA GLN A 234 -11.40 -1.16 -4.60
C GLN A 234 -11.55 -0.92 -3.09
N SER A 235 -11.84 -1.97 -2.33
CA SER A 235 -11.79 -2.00 -0.86
C SER A 235 -12.81 -1.08 -0.17
N LEU A 236 -14.03 -1.10 -0.65
CA LEU A 236 -15.12 -0.31 -0.10
C LEU A 236 -15.50 -0.77 1.32
N PHE A 237 -15.71 0.16 2.21
CA PHE A 237 -16.09 -0.11 3.58
C PHE A 237 -17.17 0.83 4.10
N GLY A 238 -18.15 0.27 4.85
CA GLY A 238 -19.20 1.05 5.48
C GLY A 238 -20.29 1.50 4.51
N ARG A 239 -20.95 2.63 4.85
CA ARG A 239 -22.11 3.16 4.12
C ARG A 239 -21.82 4.46 3.36
N ASP A 240 -20.60 4.98 3.46
CA ASP A 240 -20.21 6.20 2.76
C ASP A 240 -20.23 6.01 1.23
N VAL A 241 -20.40 7.11 0.52
CA VAL A 241 -20.17 7.15 -0.93
C VAL A 241 -18.66 7.29 -1.15
N TRP A 242 -18.07 6.33 -1.84
CA TRP A 242 -16.64 6.27 -2.13
C TRP A 242 -16.32 6.83 -3.52
N LEU A 243 -15.02 7.06 -3.79
CA LEU A 243 -14.56 7.42 -5.13
C LEU A 243 -14.95 6.33 -6.14
N LYS A 244 -15.33 6.75 -7.34
CA LYS A 244 -15.80 5.87 -8.44
C LYS A 244 -14.91 6.00 -9.67
N PRO A 245 -14.97 5.04 -10.64
CA PRO A 245 -15.79 3.82 -10.65
C PRO A 245 -15.23 2.73 -9.73
N TYR A 246 -16.09 1.83 -9.24
CA TYR A 246 -15.69 0.69 -8.42
C TYR A 246 -15.13 -0.43 -9.30
N THR A 247 -14.06 -1.09 -8.83
CA THR A 247 -13.38 -2.17 -9.59
C THR A 247 -14.33 -3.32 -9.86
N GLU A 248 -15.08 -3.76 -8.86
CA GLU A 248 -16.04 -4.86 -8.99
C GLU A 248 -17.15 -4.55 -10.02
N ASP A 249 -17.74 -3.35 -9.96
CA ASP A 249 -18.80 -2.95 -10.89
C ASP A 249 -18.25 -2.85 -12.32
N LYS A 250 -17.04 -2.31 -12.48
CA LYS A 250 -16.40 -2.18 -13.79
C LYS A 250 -16.06 -3.55 -14.41
N LEU A 251 -15.63 -4.51 -13.61
CA LEU A 251 -15.40 -5.88 -14.07
C LEU A 251 -16.69 -6.53 -14.57
N LYS A 252 -17.80 -6.38 -13.84
CA LYS A 252 -19.12 -6.87 -14.27
C LYS A 252 -19.59 -6.20 -15.58
N GLU A 253 -19.39 -4.87 -15.70
CA GLU A 253 -19.70 -4.12 -16.91
C GLU A 253 -18.90 -4.63 -18.11
N LEU A 254 -17.59 -4.79 -17.98
CA LEU A 254 -16.69 -5.28 -19.02
C LEU A 254 -17.08 -6.70 -19.48
N ALA A 255 -17.32 -7.60 -18.53
CA ALA A 255 -17.73 -8.97 -18.84
C ALA A 255 -19.06 -9.01 -19.63
N ARG A 256 -20.06 -8.21 -19.21
CA ARG A 256 -21.35 -8.08 -19.92
C ARG A 256 -21.22 -7.44 -21.30
N ALA A 257 -20.23 -6.56 -21.50
CA ALA A 257 -19.89 -5.98 -22.77
C ALA A 257 -19.10 -6.94 -23.70
N GLY A 258 -18.86 -8.20 -23.28
CA GLY A 258 -18.19 -9.22 -24.06
C GLY A 258 -16.69 -9.32 -23.86
N ILE A 259 -16.08 -8.49 -23.03
CA ILE A 259 -14.65 -8.57 -22.68
C ILE A 259 -14.38 -9.86 -21.90
N LYS A 260 -13.45 -10.67 -22.38
CA LYS A 260 -13.13 -11.98 -21.81
C LYS A 260 -11.84 -11.99 -20.98
N ARG A 261 -10.92 -11.08 -21.26
CA ARG A 261 -9.57 -11.11 -20.68
C ARG A 261 -9.17 -9.72 -20.18
N VAL A 262 -8.95 -9.59 -18.86
CA VAL A 262 -8.64 -8.34 -18.19
C VAL A 262 -7.32 -8.46 -17.42
N PHE A 263 -6.50 -7.41 -17.51
CA PHE A 263 -5.30 -7.25 -16.72
C PHE A 263 -5.54 -6.15 -15.67
N VAL A 264 -5.24 -6.42 -14.40
CA VAL A 264 -5.44 -5.47 -13.30
C VAL A 264 -4.10 -5.15 -12.65
N ALA A 265 -3.67 -3.90 -12.72
CA ALA A 265 -2.52 -3.38 -11.98
C ALA A 265 -2.99 -2.56 -10.77
N MET A 266 -2.21 -2.60 -9.69
CA MET A 266 -2.53 -1.95 -8.42
C MET A 266 -1.43 -0.98 -7.97
N PRO A 267 -1.23 0.15 -8.68
CA PRO A 267 -0.06 1.02 -8.45
C PRO A 267 -0.04 1.70 -7.07
N GLY A 268 -1.15 1.74 -6.35
CA GLY A 268 -1.20 2.28 -5.00
C GLY A 268 -0.48 1.43 -3.94
N PHE A 269 -0.08 0.21 -4.30
CA PHE A 269 0.52 -0.75 -3.38
C PHE A 269 1.97 -1.05 -3.76
N THR A 270 2.89 -0.83 -2.84
CA THR A 270 4.32 -1.09 -3.05
C THR A 270 4.72 -2.53 -2.72
N ALA A 271 3.85 -3.27 -2.04
CA ALA A 271 4.00 -4.67 -1.67
C ALA A 271 2.65 -5.38 -1.71
N ASP A 272 2.65 -6.64 -2.09
CA ASP A 272 1.44 -7.45 -2.07
C ASP A 272 0.91 -7.65 -0.65
N CYS A 273 -0.41 -7.55 -0.53
CA CYS A 273 -1.13 -7.58 0.72
C CYS A 273 -2.51 -8.24 0.54
N LEU A 274 -3.38 -8.11 1.54
CA LEU A 274 -4.73 -8.68 1.50
C LEU A 274 -5.53 -8.13 0.32
N GLU A 275 -5.45 -6.83 0.11
CA GLU A 275 -6.19 -6.08 -0.89
C GLU A 275 -5.78 -6.44 -2.33
N THR A 276 -4.54 -6.86 -2.53
CA THR A 276 -4.04 -7.22 -3.88
C THR A 276 -4.22 -8.70 -4.18
N LEU A 277 -3.92 -9.58 -3.22
CA LEU A 277 -3.92 -11.02 -3.44
C LEU A 277 -5.31 -11.64 -3.24
N ASP A 278 -6.04 -11.26 -2.20
CA ASP A 278 -7.36 -11.80 -1.92
C ASP A 278 -8.44 -11.05 -2.70
N GLU A 279 -8.53 -9.73 -2.54
CA GLU A 279 -9.62 -8.96 -3.13
C GLU A 279 -9.54 -8.94 -4.67
N ILE A 280 -8.36 -8.64 -5.24
CA ILE A 280 -8.20 -8.62 -6.71
C ILE A 280 -7.82 -9.99 -7.25
N GLY A 281 -6.86 -10.65 -6.64
CA GLY A 281 -6.34 -11.93 -7.12
C GLY A 281 -7.35 -13.07 -7.02
N PHE A 282 -8.24 -13.06 -6.04
CA PHE A 282 -9.26 -14.08 -5.82
C PHE A 282 -10.68 -13.57 -6.03
N GLU A 283 -11.19 -12.64 -5.21
CA GLU A 283 -12.62 -12.25 -5.22
C GLU A 283 -13.01 -11.54 -6.53
N ALA A 284 -12.19 -10.61 -7.03
CA ALA A 284 -12.48 -9.91 -8.28
C ALA A 284 -12.41 -10.84 -9.50
N ARG A 285 -11.50 -11.82 -9.48
CA ARG A 285 -11.43 -12.87 -10.53
C ARG A 285 -12.71 -13.69 -10.57
N GLU A 286 -13.21 -14.15 -9.42
CA GLU A 286 -14.47 -14.89 -9.34
C GLU A 286 -15.66 -14.01 -9.80
N THR A 287 -15.71 -12.77 -9.37
CA THR A 287 -16.74 -11.79 -9.82
C THR A 287 -16.73 -11.64 -11.35
N PHE A 288 -15.55 -11.51 -11.94
CA PHE A 288 -15.41 -11.36 -13.40
C PHE A 288 -15.88 -12.61 -14.15
N ARG A 289 -15.50 -13.80 -13.66
CA ARG A 289 -15.91 -15.09 -14.24
C ARG A 289 -17.43 -15.29 -14.14
N HIS A 290 -18.03 -15.05 -12.99
CA HIS A 290 -19.48 -15.17 -12.81
C HIS A 290 -20.27 -14.19 -13.69
N ALA A 291 -19.68 -13.04 -14.05
CA ALA A 291 -20.30 -12.08 -14.96
C ALA A 291 -20.12 -12.43 -16.44
N GLY A 292 -19.41 -13.51 -16.78
CA GLY A 292 -19.20 -14.00 -18.16
C GLY A 292 -17.81 -13.71 -18.74
N GLY A 293 -16.88 -13.19 -17.94
CA GLY A 293 -15.46 -13.10 -18.25
C GLY A 293 -14.78 -14.47 -18.22
N GLN A 294 -13.53 -14.55 -18.65
CA GLN A 294 -12.74 -15.79 -18.68
C GLN A 294 -11.49 -15.67 -17.83
N GLU A 295 -10.58 -14.74 -18.18
CA GLU A 295 -9.30 -14.58 -17.53
C GLU A 295 -9.13 -13.20 -16.92
N LEU A 296 -8.73 -13.16 -15.64
CA LEU A 296 -8.27 -11.95 -14.96
C LEU A 296 -6.87 -12.21 -14.44
N HIS A 297 -5.91 -11.42 -14.90
CA HIS A 297 -4.57 -11.40 -14.34
C HIS A 297 -4.42 -10.24 -13.35
N ALA A 298 -4.24 -10.56 -12.07
CA ALA A 298 -3.84 -9.60 -11.06
C ALA A 298 -2.31 -9.42 -11.12
N CYS A 299 -1.87 -8.25 -11.55
CA CYS A 299 -0.44 -7.93 -11.61
C CYS A 299 0.14 -7.88 -10.19
N PRO A 300 1.22 -8.60 -9.88
CA PRO A 300 1.93 -8.42 -8.61
C PRO A 300 2.29 -6.95 -8.38
N CYS A 301 2.36 -6.55 -7.13
CA CYS A 301 2.88 -5.24 -6.75
C CYS A 301 4.39 -5.12 -7.02
N LEU A 302 4.98 -4.01 -6.62
CA LEU A 302 6.42 -3.75 -6.83
C LEU A 302 7.31 -4.78 -6.10
N ASN A 303 6.90 -5.24 -4.92
CA ASN A 303 7.58 -6.27 -4.11
C ASN A 303 9.11 -6.06 -4.06
N ASP A 304 9.90 -7.08 -4.44
CA ASP A 304 11.37 -6.98 -4.51
C ASP A 304 11.89 -6.78 -5.94
N HIS A 305 11.07 -6.26 -6.84
CA HIS A 305 11.47 -6.02 -8.22
C HIS A 305 12.70 -5.08 -8.28
N PRO A 306 13.79 -5.42 -9.02
CA PRO A 306 15.04 -4.66 -9.00
C PRO A 306 14.84 -3.17 -9.34
N LYS A 307 13.99 -2.85 -10.31
CA LYS A 307 13.66 -1.47 -10.67
C LYS A 307 12.99 -0.69 -9.54
N TRP A 308 12.24 -1.36 -8.67
CA TRP A 308 11.67 -0.72 -7.51
C TRP A 308 12.72 -0.43 -6.42
N ILE A 309 13.65 -1.34 -6.20
CA ILE A 309 14.74 -1.12 -5.24
C ILE A 309 15.63 0.05 -5.70
N GLU A 310 15.96 0.11 -7.00
CA GLU A 310 16.63 1.26 -7.62
C GLU A 310 15.83 2.55 -7.44
N ALA A 311 14.53 2.51 -7.67
CA ALA A 311 13.64 3.66 -7.52
C ALA A 311 13.59 4.17 -6.08
N MET A 312 13.46 3.27 -5.09
CA MET A 312 13.53 3.66 -3.66
C MET A 312 14.85 4.36 -3.35
N ARG A 313 15.98 3.81 -3.81
CA ARG A 313 17.30 4.44 -3.62
C ARG A 313 17.34 5.84 -4.22
N THR A 314 16.82 6.03 -5.44
CA THR A 314 16.79 7.34 -6.11
C THR A 314 15.91 8.33 -5.36
N ILE A 315 14.67 7.97 -5.03
CA ILE A 315 13.71 8.81 -4.28
C ILE A 315 14.29 9.23 -2.92
N ILE A 316 14.95 8.29 -2.23
CA ILE A 316 15.60 8.57 -0.94
C ILE A 316 16.82 9.47 -1.12
N ALA A 317 17.60 9.29 -2.19
CA ALA A 317 18.77 10.12 -2.46
C ALA A 317 18.40 11.57 -2.82
N ASP A 318 17.30 11.76 -3.54
CA ASP A 318 16.80 13.09 -3.89
C ASP A 318 16.42 13.88 -2.62
N GLU A 319 15.71 13.25 -1.68
CA GLU A 319 15.36 13.87 -0.39
C GLU A 319 16.56 13.94 0.55
N GLY A 320 17.45 12.94 0.49
CA GLY A 320 18.62 12.78 1.36
C GLY A 320 19.86 13.56 0.92
N SER A 321 19.75 14.46 -0.04
CA SER A 321 20.90 15.23 -0.55
C SER A 321 21.69 15.92 0.57
N GLY A 322 23.03 15.71 0.59
CA GLY A 322 23.92 16.20 1.66
C GLY A 322 23.81 15.45 3.00
N TRP A 323 23.02 14.37 3.10
CA TRP A 323 22.94 13.51 4.29
C TRP A 323 23.49 12.11 4.03
N LEU A 324 23.43 11.63 2.79
CA LEU A 324 23.79 10.27 2.38
C LEU A 324 25.21 10.18 1.73
N SER A 325 26.05 11.17 1.96
CA SER A 325 27.43 11.22 1.45
C SER A 325 28.38 10.32 2.24
#